data_ab7209b12eb3347ace14073772f70763
#
_entry.id   ab7209b12eb3347ace14073772f70763
#
_cell.length_a   1.000
_cell.length_b   1.000
_cell.length_c   1.000
_cell.angle_alpha   90.00
_cell.angle_beta   90.00
_cell.angle_gamma   90.00
#
_symmetry.space_group_name_H-M   'P 1'
#
loop_
_entity.id
_entity.type
_entity.pdbx_description
1 polymer ?
#
loop_
_entity_poly.entity_id
_entity_poly.type
_entity_poly.pdbx_seq_one_letter_code
_entity_poly.pdbx_strand_id
1 'polypeptide(L)'
;DTPKEPMKFFIGYAYSIEAPYGLTVGGVKSRLGWFLRFKTNLGFKEYDGECRGTDEFVGPTPDNPFYFTNKKKVNNYAGTAGLVVKCTSWLYTSVGLGYGSRELLCEYITIDNSDYRIEKSYCAKNLDYSYSGLAADLDVMVKFGPVFVSAGCNTLNFKYVDLNAGVGLFF
;
A
#
# COMPACT_ATOMS: atom_id res chain seq x y z
N ASP A 1 35.14 29.16 -2.27
CA ASP A 1 33.88 28.45 -2.51
C ASP A 1 34.07 26.94 -2.28
N THR A 2 33.28 26.39 -1.37
CA THR A 2 33.26 24.95 -1.18
C THR A 2 32.63 24.29 -2.40
N PRO A 3 33.30 23.27 -3.01
CA PRO A 3 32.69 22.57 -4.14
C PRO A 3 31.37 21.92 -3.70
N LYS A 4 30.34 22.14 -4.47
CA LYS A 4 29.05 21.52 -4.23
C LYS A 4 29.14 20.04 -4.58
N GLU A 5 28.79 19.17 -3.64
CA GLU A 5 28.69 17.77 -3.93
C GLU A 5 27.58 17.52 -4.96
N PRO A 6 27.83 16.67 -5.96
CA PRO A 6 26.78 16.33 -6.92
C PRO A 6 25.66 15.53 -6.23
N MET A 7 24.44 15.78 -6.66
CA MET A 7 23.30 15.01 -6.19
C MET A 7 23.40 13.57 -6.72
N LYS A 8 23.30 12.61 -5.82
CA LYS A 8 23.18 11.20 -6.19
C LYS A 8 21.72 10.82 -6.25
N PHE A 9 21.32 10.25 -7.35
CA PHE A 9 19.95 9.76 -7.54
C PHE A 9 19.86 8.28 -7.19
N PHE A 10 18.70 7.85 -6.81
CA PHE A 10 18.44 6.44 -6.56
C PHE A 10 17.07 6.05 -7.10
N ILE A 11 16.98 4.79 -7.50
CA ILE A 11 15.74 4.16 -7.92
C ILE A 11 15.68 2.78 -7.31
N GLY A 12 14.52 2.39 -6.83
CA GLY A 12 14.36 1.10 -6.18
C GLY A 12 12.98 0.53 -6.29
N TYR A 13 12.93 -0.78 -6.10
CA TYR A 13 11.71 -1.54 -5.96
C TYR A 13 11.31 -1.55 -4.49
N ALA A 14 10.05 -1.28 -4.20
CA ALA A 14 9.50 -1.35 -2.86
C ALA A 14 8.43 -2.45 -2.80
N TYR A 15 8.51 -3.26 -1.76
CA TYR A 15 7.60 -4.38 -1.53
C TYR A 15 6.92 -4.24 -0.17
N SER A 16 5.62 -4.46 -0.15
CA SER A 16 4.83 -4.66 1.07
C SER A 16 3.94 -5.88 0.87
N ILE A 17 3.53 -6.49 1.96
CA ILE A 17 2.72 -7.72 1.88
C ILE A 17 1.43 -7.49 1.10
N GLU A 18 0.75 -6.37 1.34
CA GLU A 18 -0.51 -6.03 0.66
C GLU A 18 -0.33 -5.14 -0.56
N ALA A 19 0.87 -4.60 -0.79
CA ALA A 19 1.19 -3.78 -1.95
C ALA A 19 2.55 -4.23 -2.52
N PRO A 20 2.60 -5.38 -3.23
CA PRO A 20 3.86 -5.98 -3.65
C PRO A 20 4.55 -5.24 -4.81
N TYR A 21 3.90 -4.29 -5.43
CA TYR A 21 4.45 -3.53 -6.56
C TYR A 21 4.68 -2.09 -6.13
N GLY A 22 5.91 -1.70 -6.02
CA GLY A 22 6.24 -0.35 -5.64
C GLY A 22 7.51 0.16 -6.31
N LEU A 23 7.54 1.48 -6.52
CA LEU A 23 8.67 2.18 -7.09
C LEU A 23 9.05 3.32 -6.16
N THR A 24 10.33 3.42 -5.85
CA THR A 24 10.89 4.53 -5.09
C THR A 24 11.95 5.22 -5.94
N VAL A 25 11.86 6.54 -6.04
CA VAL A 25 12.88 7.35 -6.68
C VAL A 25 13.24 8.50 -5.74
N GLY A 26 14.46 8.97 -5.85
CA GLY A 26 14.88 10.09 -5.03
C GLY A 26 16.28 10.57 -5.36
N GLY A 27 16.73 11.53 -4.58
CA GLY A 27 18.06 12.09 -4.70
C GLY A 27 18.58 12.55 -3.36
N VAL A 28 19.88 12.39 -3.14
CA VAL A 28 20.56 12.81 -1.92
C VAL A 28 21.73 13.68 -2.30
N LYS A 29 21.79 14.86 -1.69
CA LYS A 29 22.91 15.77 -1.83
C LYS A 29 23.48 16.05 -0.45
N SER A 30 24.76 15.71 -0.24
CA SER A 30 25.40 15.82 1.07
C SER A 30 24.67 14.94 2.10
N ARG A 31 23.97 15.49 3.07
CA ARG A 31 23.29 14.75 4.13
C ARG A 31 21.78 14.74 4.01
N LEU A 32 21.24 15.50 3.08
CA LEU A 32 19.79 15.66 2.94
C LEU A 32 19.36 15.34 1.52
N GLY A 33 18.23 14.68 1.42
CA GLY A 33 17.66 14.32 0.13
C GLY A 33 16.14 14.28 0.18
N TRP A 34 15.58 13.80 -0.92
CA TRP A 34 14.16 13.68 -1.11
C TRP A 34 13.84 12.32 -1.71
N PHE A 35 12.59 11.89 -1.57
CA PHE A 35 12.10 10.70 -2.25
C PHE A 35 10.64 10.83 -2.63
N LEU A 36 10.26 10.06 -3.64
CA LEU A 36 8.88 9.80 -4.02
C LEU A 36 8.70 8.29 -4.06
N ARG A 37 7.60 7.81 -3.52
CA ARG A 37 7.30 6.37 -3.50
C ARG A 37 5.85 6.15 -3.87
N PHE A 38 5.62 5.18 -4.74
CA PHE A 38 4.29 4.72 -5.08
C PHE A 38 4.24 3.21 -4.91
N LYS A 39 3.24 2.73 -4.22
CA LYS A 39 3.00 1.29 -4.01
C LYS A 39 1.57 0.93 -4.34
N THR A 40 1.37 -0.26 -4.89
CA THR A 40 0.05 -0.77 -5.22
C THR A 40 0.08 -2.30 -5.30
N ASN A 41 -1.07 -2.93 -5.13
CA ASN A 41 -1.23 -4.35 -5.43
C ASN A 41 -1.85 -4.58 -6.81
N LEU A 42 -2.07 -3.51 -7.59
CA LEU A 42 -2.74 -3.52 -8.89
C LEU A 42 -4.18 -4.06 -8.80
N GLY A 43 -4.77 -4.06 -7.62
CA GLY A 43 -6.15 -4.42 -7.41
C GLY A 43 -7.04 -3.20 -7.55
N PHE A 44 -7.83 -3.15 -8.63
CA PHE A 44 -8.75 -2.05 -8.92
C PHE A 44 -10.16 -2.58 -9.12
N LYS A 45 -10.54 -3.57 -8.30
CA LYS A 45 -11.85 -4.19 -8.43
C LYS A 45 -12.94 -3.27 -7.89
N GLU A 46 -14.01 -3.12 -8.66
CA GLU A 46 -15.19 -2.40 -8.24
C GLU A 46 -16.01 -3.24 -7.25
N TYR A 47 -16.81 -2.56 -6.44
CA TYR A 47 -17.69 -3.21 -5.47
C TYR A 47 -19.15 -2.79 -5.70
N ASP A 48 -20.05 -3.72 -5.39
CA ASP A 48 -21.51 -3.55 -5.62
C ASP A 48 -22.25 -3.08 -4.38
N GLY A 49 -21.61 -3.15 -3.21
CA GLY A 49 -22.24 -2.78 -1.95
C GLY A 49 -21.21 -2.63 -0.85
N GLU A 50 -21.70 -2.51 0.37
CA GLU A 50 -20.87 -2.32 1.55
C GLU A 50 -21.20 -3.35 2.61
N CYS A 51 -20.23 -3.71 3.45
CA CYS A 51 -20.42 -4.62 4.58
C CYS A 51 -19.62 -4.14 5.78
N ARG A 52 -19.96 -4.68 6.95
CA ARG A 52 -19.24 -4.43 8.19
C ARG A 52 -18.95 -5.74 8.89
N GLY A 53 -17.84 -5.80 9.64
CA GLY A 53 -17.44 -7.02 10.31
C GLY A 53 -17.20 -8.15 9.30
N THR A 54 -17.64 -9.35 9.64
CA THR A 54 -17.48 -10.52 8.78
C THR A 54 -18.78 -11.02 8.17
N ASP A 55 -19.93 -10.69 8.74
CA ASP A 55 -21.21 -11.30 8.40
C ASP A 55 -22.32 -10.31 8.05
N GLU A 56 -22.08 -9.02 8.22
CA GLU A 56 -23.13 -8.00 8.02
C GLU A 56 -22.98 -7.34 6.66
N PHE A 57 -24.00 -7.49 5.81
CA PHE A 57 -24.07 -6.84 4.50
C PHE A 57 -24.89 -5.57 4.61
N VAL A 58 -24.28 -4.44 4.25
CA VAL A 58 -24.90 -3.12 4.22
C VAL A 58 -24.93 -2.64 2.77
N GLY A 59 -26.09 -2.36 2.23
CA GLY A 59 -26.20 -1.91 0.85
C GLY A 59 -27.33 -2.59 0.16
N PRO A 60 -27.47 -2.52 -1.18
CA PRO A 60 -28.66 -3.09 -1.82
C PRO A 60 -28.76 -4.58 -1.48
N THR A 61 -29.80 -4.92 -0.71
CA THR A 61 -30.04 -6.30 -0.27
C THR A 61 -30.67 -7.06 -1.41
N PRO A 62 -30.09 -8.19 -1.86
CA PRO A 62 -30.71 -9.01 -2.88
C PRO A 62 -32.00 -9.67 -2.37
N ASP A 63 -32.95 -9.93 -3.27
CA ASP A 63 -34.21 -10.58 -2.93
C ASP A 63 -34.03 -12.02 -2.49
N ASN A 64 -32.97 -12.69 -2.95
CA ASN A 64 -32.64 -14.06 -2.61
C ASN A 64 -31.67 -14.13 -1.44
N PRO A 65 -31.65 -15.25 -0.69
CA PRO A 65 -30.64 -15.47 0.35
C PRO A 65 -29.23 -15.32 -0.18
N PHE A 66 -28.36 -14.66 0.57
CA PHE A 66 -26.95 -14.52 0.22
C PHE A 66 -26.05 -15.09 1.31
N TYR A 67 -24.88 -15.57 0.89
CA TYR A 67 -23.93 -16.21 1.76
C TYR A 67 -22.54 -15.66 1.53
N PHE A 68 -21.79 -15.53 2.62
CA PHE A 68 -20.39 -15.12 2.56
C PHE A 68 -19.52 -16.30 2.14
N THR A 69 -18.75 -16.14 1.07
CA THR A 69 -17.93 -17.23 0.49
C THR A 69 -16.57 -17.39 1.13
N ASN A 70 -16.21 -16.56 2.11
CA ASN A 70 -14.88 -16.45 2.71
C ASN A 70 -13.78 -15.98 1.75
N LYS A 71 -14.16 -15.53 0.55
CA LYS A 71 -13.20 -14.95 -0.39
C LYS A 71 -13.09 -13.45 -0.14
N LYS A 72 -11.87 -12.99 -0.03
CA LYS A 72 -11.56 -11.57 0.20
C LYS A 72 -10.55 -11.10 -0.83
N LYS A 73 -10.70 -9.84 -1.26
CA LYS A 73 -9.74 -9.16 -2.14
C LYS A 73 -9.42 -7.81 -1.54
N VAL A 74 -8.20 -7.34 -1.79
CA VAL A 74 -7.75 -6.04 -1.29
C VAL A 74 -7.36 -5.17 -2.48
N ASN A 75 -7.86 -3.94 -2.49
CA ASN A 75 -7.37 -2.88 -3.37
C ASN A 75 -6.49 -1.97 -2.52
N ASN A 76 -5.21 -1.90 -2.85
CA ASN A 76 -4.26 -1.13 -2.03
C ASN A 76 -3.37 -0.29 -2.93
N TYR A 77 -3.30 1.00 -2.64
CA TYR A 77 -2.35 1.90 -3.26
C TYR A 77 -1.96 2.99 -2.26
N ALA A 78 -0.75 3.49 -2.39
CA ALA A 78 -0.27 4.61 -1.58
C ALA A 78 0.81 5.36 -2.34
N GLY A 79 0.78 6.68 -2.24
CA GLY A 79 1.83 7.54 -2.75
C GLY A 79 2.34 8.43 -1.63
N THR A 80 3.65 8.46 -1.43
CA THR A 80 4.29 9.28 -0.41
C THR A 80 5.46 10.04 -0.98
N ALA A 81 5.76 11.17 -0.37
CA ALA A 81 6.93 11.98 -0.66
C ALA A 81 7.54 12.46 0.64
N GLY A 82 8.83 12.62 0.68
CA GLY A 82 9.46 13.04 1.92
C GLY A 82 10.94 13.28 1.81
N LEU A 83 11.58 13.22 2.95
CA LEU A 83 12.98 13.55 3.14
C LEU A 83 13.80 12.29 3.40
N VAL A 84 15.03 12.30 2.88
CA VAL A 84 16.05 11.28 3.15
C VAL A 84 17.17 11.96 3.91
N VAL A 85 17.60 11.35 5.00
CA VAL A 85 18.75 11.84 5.79
C VAL A 85 19.85 10.80 5.73
N LYS A 86 21.02 11.22 5.29
CA LYS A 86 22.24 10.40 5.32
C LYS A 86 22.82 10.42 6.72
N CYS A 87 22.66 9.34 7.44
CA CYS A 87 23.18 9.20 8.81
C CYS A 87 24.68 8.91 8.81
N THR A 88 25.10 7.97 7.97
CA THR A 88 26.52 7.63 7.74
C THR A 88 26.71 7.38 6.24
N SER A 89 27.94 7.02 5.84
CA SER A 89 28.23 6.72 4.43
C SER A 89 27.44 5.54 3.88
N TRP A 90 26.92 4.68 4.74
CA TRP A 90 26.20 3.45 4.36
C TRP A 90 24.78 3.37 4.92
N LEU A 91 24.38 4.32 5.78
CA LEU A 91 23.06 4.29 6.44
C LEU A 91 22.27 5.56 6.13
N TYR A 92 21.07 5.37 5.64
CA TYR A 92 20.11 6.45 5.33
C TYR A 92 18.79 6.18 6.02
N THR A 93 18.14 7.23 6.47
CA THR A 93 16.79 7.17 7.04
C THR A 93 15.88 8.04 6.21
N SER A 94 14.66 7.61 5.97
CA SER A 94 13.68 8.41 5.23
C SER A 94 12.36 8.47 5.98
N VAL A 95 11.72 9.62 5.87
CA VAL A 95 10.38 9.87 6.43
C VAL A 95 9.57 10.63 5.40
N GLY A 96 8.32 10.20 5.21
CA GLY A 96 7.46 10.81 4.21
C GLY A 96 6.00 10.79 4.59
N LEU A 97 5.25 11.61 3.88
CA LEU A 97 3.80 11.75 4.03
C LEU A 97 3.16 11.72 2.65
N GLY A 98 1.92 11.29 2.60
CA GLY A 98 1.16 11.27 1.36
C GLY A 98 -0.26 10.78 1.57
N TYR A 99 -0.78 10.11 0.56
CA TYR A 99 -2.13 9.58 0.56
C TYR A 99 -2.11 8.10 0.18
N GLY A 100 -2.96 7.33 0.83
CA GLY A 100 -3.13 5.94 0.52
C GLY A 100 -4.57 5.48 0.74
N SER A 101 -4.88 4.34 0.14
CA SER A 101 -6.20 3.73 0.28
C SER A 101 -6.05 2.21 0.30
N ARG A 102 -6.70 1.60 1.27
CA ARG A 102 -6.83 0.16 1.39
C ARG A 102 -8.29 -0.18 1.50
N GLU A 103 -8.80 -0.91 0.51
CA GLU A 103 -10.20 -1.36 0.50
C GLU A 103 -10.23 -2.87 0.61
N LEU A 104 -10.84 -3.39 1.67
CA LEU A 104 -11.08 -4.82 1.83
C LEU A 104 -12.44 -5.13 1.22
N LEU A 105 -12.45 -6.02 0.23
CA LEU A 105 -13.66 -6.46 -0.46
C LEU A 105 -13.97 -7.90 -0.06
N CYS A 106 -15.20 -8.12 0.37
CA CYS A 106 -15.70 -9.44 0.71
C CYS A 106 -16.65 -9.91 -0.39
N GLU A 107 -16.58 -11.18 -0.77
CA GLU A 107 -17.44 -11.76 -1.80
C GLU A 107 -18.64 -12.44 -1.17
N TYR A 108 -19.82 -12.10 -1.68
CA TYR A 108 -21.09 -12.73 -1.32
C TYR A 108 -21.74 -13.32 -2.57
N ILE A 109 -22.42 -14.44 -2.43
CA ILE A 109 -23.18 -15.06 -3.50
C ILE A 109 -24.65 -15.17 -3.12
N THR A 110 -25.51 -15.07 -4.13
CA THR A 110 -26.94 -15.38 -3.99
C THR A 110 -27.22 -16.72 -4.64
N ILE A 111 -28.12 -17.50 -4.02
CA ILE A 111 -28.48 -18.83 -4.49
C ILE A 111 -29.96 -18.78 -4.90
N ASP A 112 -30.25 -19.30 -6.10
CA ASP A 112 -31.63 -19.48 -6.56
C ASP A 112 -32.28 -20.59 -5.74
N ASN A 113 -33.45 -20.29 -5.14
CA ASN A 113 -34.17 -21.23 -4.28
C ASN A 113 -34.78 -22.40 -5.06
N SER A 114 -34.95 -22.29 -6.39
CA SER A 114 -35.60 -23.35 -7.17
C SER A 114 -34.64 -24.45 -7.62
N ASP A 115 -33.39 -24.12 -7.97
CA ASP A 115 -32.40 -25.12 -8.46
C ASP A 115 -31.05 -25.08 -7.72
N TYR A 116 -30.96 -24.34 -6.63
CA TYR A 116 -29.76 -24.23 -5.75
C TYR A 116 -28.48 -23.85 -6.50
N ARG A 117 -28.61 -23.06 -7.57
CA ARG A 117 -27.48 -22.56 -8.34
C ARG A 117 -27.08 -21.17 -7.86
N ILE A 118 -25.81 -20.84 -8.04
CA ILE A 118 -25.33 -19.48 -7.81
C ILE A 118 -25.97 -18.57 -8.85
N GLU A 119 -26.82 -17.65 -8.40
CA GLU A 119 -27.51 -16.69 -9.26
C GLU A 119 -26.62 -15.48 -9.57
N LYS A 120 -26.01 -14.91 -8.56
CA LYS A 120 -25.19 -13.70 -8.71
C LYS A 120 -24.14 -13.67 -7.61
N SER A 121 -22.96 -13.11 -7.95
CA SER A 121 -21.95 -12.80 -6.95
C SER A 121 -21.84 -11.30 -6.75
N TYR A 122 -21.65 -10.89 -5.50
CA TYR A 122 -21.49 -9.51 -5.11
C TYR A 122 -20.15 -9.30 -4.43
N CYS A 123 -19.52 -8.17 -4.71
CA CYS A 123 -18.37 -7.71 -3.98
C CYS A 123 -18.78 -6.55 -3.07
N ALA A 124 -18.51 -6.66 -1.78
CA ALA A 124 -18.87 -5.64 -0.82
C ALA A 124 -17.61 -5.07 -0.16
N LYS A 125 -17.54 -3.74 -0.10
CA LYS A 125 -16.45 -3.05 0.61
C LYS A 125 -16.71 -3.14 2.12
N ASN A 126 -15.73 -3.68 2.85
CA ASN A 126 -15.81 -3.77 4.31
C ASN A 126 -15.43 -2.43 4.92
N LEU A 127 -16.40 -1.74 5.52
CA LEU A 127 -16.20 -0.41 6.08
C LEU A 127 -15.34 -0.41 7.35
N ASP A 128 -15.29 -1.52 8.09
CA ASP A 128 -14.52 -1.62 9.32
C ASP A 128 -13.03 -1.86 9.07
N TYR A 129 -12.69 -2.48 7.95
CA TYR A 129 -11.32 -2.87 7.61
C TYR A 129 -10.78 -2.16 6.36
N SER A 130 -11.46 -1.13 5.90
CA SER A 130 -11.00 -0.28 4.80
C SER A 130 -10.52 1.05 5.35
N TYR A 131 -9.34 1.47 4.93
CA TYR A 131 -8.69 2.70 5.40
C TYR A 131 -8.27 3.53 4.21
N SER A 132 -8.48 4.84 4.30
CA SER A 132 -7.98 5.78 3.30
C SER A 132 -7.66 7.11 3.96
N GLY A 133 -6.70 7.82 3.41
CA GLY A 133 -6.33 9.14 3.90
C GLY A 133 -4.82 9.29 4.04
N LEU A 134 -4.37 9.84 5.14
CA LEU A 134 -2.96 10.17 5.37
C LEU A 134 -2.11 8.90 5.41
N ALA A 135 -1.14 8.82 4.48
CA ALA A 135 -0.10 7.81 4.49
C ALA A 135 1.18 8.40 5.05
N ALA A 136 1.85 7.65 5.90
CA ALA A 136 3.15 8.04 6.44
C ALA A 136 4.12 6.89 6.32
N ASP A 137 5.36 7.19 5.90
CA ASP A 137 6.44 6.22 5.74
C ASP A 137 7.58 6.54 6.68
N LEU A 138 8.16 5.49 7.25
CA LEU A 138 9.42 5.56 7.99
C LEU A 138 10.27 4.37 7.56
N ASP A 139 11.43 4.64 6.97
CA ASP A 139 12.29 3.61 6.40
C ASP A 139 13.75 3.83 6.76
N VAL A 140 14.50 2.73 6.75
CA VAL A 140 15.95 2.70 6.88
C VAL A 140 16.51 2.06 5.61
N MET A 141 17.54 2.68 5.02
CA MET A 141 18.22 2.19 3.83
C MET A 141 19.69 1.91 4.18
N VAL A 142 20.18 0.75 3.77
CA VAL A 142 21.58 0.36 3.93
C VAL A 142 22.19 0.25 2.54
N LYS A 143 23.28 0.98 2.32
CA LYS A 143 23.95 1.08 1.02
C LYS A 143 25.18 0.19 0.98
N PHE A 144 25.27 -0.62 -0.07
CA PHE A 144 26.42 -1.50 -0.35
C PHE A 144 26.97 -1.15 -1.74
N GLY A 145 27.95 -0.24 -1.81
CA GLY A 145 28.40 0.28 -3.11
C GLY A 145 27.27 1.01 -3.81
N PRO A 146 26.96 0.67 -5.08
CA PRO A 146 25.83 1.27 -5.78
C PRO A 146 24.47 0.67 -5.43
N VAL A 147 24.42 -0.45 -4.71
CA VAL A 147 23.18 -1.15 -4.35
C VAL A 147 22.74 -0.75 -2.95
N PHE A 148 21.43 -0.64 -2.74
CA PHE A 148 20.88 -0.46 -1.39
C PHE A 148 19.74 -1.44 -1.13
N VAL A 149 19.55 -1.76 0.15
CA VAL A 149 18.39 -2.46 0.64
C VAL A 149 17.68 -1.56 1.66
N SER A 150 16.37 -1.69 1.75
CA SER A 150 15.58 -0.88 2.67
C SER A 150 14.56 -1.72 3.41
N ALA A 151 14.19 -1.25 4.59
CA ALA A 151 13.13 -1.82 5.39
C ALA A 151 12.46 -0.70 6.17
N GLY A 152 11.17 -0.82 6.41
CA GLY A 152 10.46 0.19 7.16
C GLY A 152 8.99 -0.14 7.34
N CYS A 153 8.23 0.87 7.72
CA CYS A 153 6.81 0.74 7.92
C CYS A 153 6.06 1.90 7.26
N ASN A 154 4.83 1.61 6.89
CA ASN A 154 3.90 2.56 6.30
C ASN A 154 2.61 2.52 7.10
N THR A 155 2.01 3.66 7.35
CA THR A 155 0.73 3.74 8.06
C THR A 155 -0.32 4.46 7.22
N LEU A 156 -1.58 4.04 7.37
CA LEU A 156 -2.75 4.75 6.85
C LEU A 156 -3.56 5.28 8.04
N ASN A 157 -3.68 6.60 8.15
CA ASN A 157 -4.37 7.28 9.25
C ASN A 157 -3.91 6.86 10.65
N PHE A 158 -2.67 6.31 10.77
CA PHE A 158 -2.14 5.72 12.01
C PHE A 158 -3.01 4.61 12.58
N LYS A 159 -3.88 4.02 11.78
CA LYS A 159 -4.75 2.90 12.17
C LYS A 159 -4.32 1.58 11.55
N TYR A 160 -3.80 1.64 10.33
CA TYR A 160 -3.31 0.47 9.61
C TYR A 160 -1.81 0.60 9.42
N VAL A 161 -1.08 -0.44 9.78
CA VAL A 161 0.38 -0.47 9.66
C VAL A 161 0.78 -1.61 8.73
N ASP A 162 1.63 -1.30 7.76
CA ASP A 162 2.19 -2.28 6.83
C ASP A 162 3.72 -2.19 6.90
N LEU A 163 4.36 -3.35 6.78
CA LEU A 163 5.82 -3.42 6.72
C LEU A 163 6.24 -3.43 5.26
N ASN A 164 7.33 -2.73 4.96
CA ASN A 164 7.87 -2.71 3.62
C ASN A 164 9.36 -3.05 3.59
N ALA A 165 9.80 -3.54 2.46
CA ALA A 165 11.19 -3.83 2.17
C ALA A 165 11.47 -3.43 0.73
N GLY A 166 12.71 -3.10 0.44
CA GLY A 166 13.07 -2.67 -0.90
C GLY A 166 14.51 -2.94 -1.25
N VAL A 167 14.80 -2.84 -2.54
CA VAL A 167 16.15 -2.96 -3.09
C VAL A 167 16.25 -2.01 -4.28
N GLY A 168 17.41 -1.39 -4.45
CA GLY A 168 17.59 -0.46 -5.54
C GLY A 168 19.05 -0.10 -5.78
N LEU A 169 19.21 0.92 -6.62
CA LEU A 169 20.51 1.38 -7.08
C LEU A 169 20.66 2.89 -6.90
N PHE A 170 21.86 3.29 -6.51
CA PHE A 170 22.32 4.68 -6.57
C PHE A 170 23.12 4.91 -7.86
N PHE A 171 23.00 6.07 -8.43
CA PHE A 171 23.75 6.43 -9.64
C PHE A 171 23.98 7.94 -9.76
#